data_9394b4fd84d920fd9f1c69b86633b6d3
#
_entry.id   9394b4fd84d920fd9f1c69b86633b6d3
#
_cell.length_a   1.000
_cell.length_b   1.000
_cell.length_c   1.000
_cell.angle_alpha   90.00
_cell.angle_beta   90.00
_cell.angle_gamma   90.00
#
_symmetry.space_group_name_H-M   'P 1'
#
loop_
_entity.id
_entity.type
_entity.pdbx_description
1 polymer ?
#
loop_
_entity_poly.entity_id
_entity_poly.type
_entity_poly.pdbx_seq_one_letter_code
_entity_poly.pdbx_strand_id
1 'polypeptide(L)'
;FGGVPKSILYDNDKSLVARILPDGTRRRTRAFSGLQSHYLFEDRYGRPGKGNDKGNVEGIVGFARRNFMVPLPRFESWDAFNAHLEGQCRKRQRNVLRGHRESIGERLVRDQEVLADLPPVLFDACDRQATRVSSLSLVRYRNNDYSVPVAFGHQEVWIRGYVHEVIIGCASEEIAR
;
A
#
# COMPACT_ATOMS: atom_id res chain seq x y z
N PHE A 1 -8.38 -3.00 -9.28
CA PHE A 1 -9.12 -2.05 -10.12
C PHE A 1 -8.70 -2.10 -11.59
N GLY A 2 -7.51 -2.57 -11.91
CA GLY A 2 -7.00 -2.69 -13.28
C GLY A 2 -6.37 -1.42 -13.84
N GLY A 3 -6.27 -0.35 -13.08
CA GLY A 3 -5.65 0.91 -13.50
C GLY A 3 -5.43 1.86 -12.33
N VAL A 4 -4.88 3.03 -12.59
CA VAL A 4 -4.54 4.06 -11.61
C VAL A 4 -5.60 5.16 -11.63
N PRO A 5 -6.29 5.44 -10.52
CA PRO A 5 -7.26 6.54 -10.45
C PRO A 5 -6.54 7.89 -10.50
N LYS A 6 -7.18 8.89 -11.10
CA LYS A 6 -6.63 10.25 -11.18
C LYS A 6 -6.30 10.84 -9.81
N SER A 7 -7.12 10.57 -8.80
CA SER A 7 -6.89 11.04 -7.43
C SER A 7 -7.39 10.04 -6.40
N ILE A 8 -6.73 10.00 -5.24
CA ILE A 8 -7.08 9.12 -4.12
C ILE A 8 -7.23 9.97 -2.86
N LEU A 9 -8.35 9.79 -2.14
CA LEU A 9 -8.58 10.44 -0.86
C LEU A 9 -8.00 9.59 0.27
N TYR A 10 -7.04 10.16 0.99
CA TYR A 10 -6.36 9.53 2.12
C TYR A 10 -6.75 10.12 3.46
N ASP A 11 -6.48 9.35 4.50
CA ASP A 11 -6.40 9.84 5.87
C ASP A 11 -5.06 10.54 6.11
N ASN A 12 -5.01 11.35 7.18
CA ASN A 12 -3.77 11.96 7.66
C ASN A 12 -2.95 10.95 8.49
N ASP A 13 -2.81 9.72 8.00
CA ASP A 13 -2.02 8.68 8.65
C ASP A 13 -0.52 9.00 8.60
N LYS A 14 0.20 8.70 9.69
CA LYS A 14 1.63 9.00 9.81
C LYS A 14 2.52 8.24 8.82
N SER A 15 2.03 7.14 8.27
CA SER A 15 2.74 6.39 7.22
C SER A 15 2.77 7.16 5.89
N LEU A 16 1.81 8.03 5.66
CA LEU A 16 1.65 8.85 4.45
C LEU A 16 2.10 10.29 4.67
N VAL A 17 1.69 10.88 5.79
CA VAL A 17 1.90 12.29 6.13
C VAL A 17 2.89 12.41 7.28
N ALA A 18 4.10 12.84 6.97
CA ALA A 18 5.14 13.09 7.98
C ALA A 18 4.79 14.29 8.88
N ARG A 19 4.16 15.33 8.32
CA ARG A 19 3.74 16.54 9.05
C ARG A 19 2.64 17.30 8.32
N ILE A 20 1.70 17.85 9.08
CA ILE A 20 0.75 18.86 8.60
C ILE A 20 1.32 20.24 8.92
N LEU A 21 1.44 21.10 7.92
CA LEU A 21 1.96 22.45 8.07
C LEU A 21 0.85 23.43 8.52
N PRO A 22 1.20 24.61 9.07
CA PRO A 22 0.22 25.59 9.54
C PRO A 22 -0.74 26.09 8.46
N ASP A 23 -0.31 26.13 7.20
CA ASP A 23 -1.13 26.49 6.03
C ASP A 23 -2.07 25.37 5.58
N GLY A 24 -2.07 24.24 6.28
CA GLY A 24 -2.88 23.06 5.96
C GLY A 24 -2.27 22.15 4.90
N THR A 25 -1.12 22.48 4.32
CA THR A 25 -0.40 21.58 3.41
C THR A 25 0.21 20.38 4.14
N ARG A 26 0.45 19.28 3.42
CA ARG A 26 0.99 18.03 3.98
C ARG A 26 2.40 17.79 3.48
N ARG A 27 3.32 17.62 4.40
CA ARG A 27 4.64 17.07 4.08
C ARG A 27 4.53 15.55 4.07
N ARG A 28 4.64 14.95 2.89
CA ARG A 28 4.55 13.50 2.70
C ARG A 28 5.78 12.78 3.27
N THR A 29 5.60 11.50 3.60
CA THR A 29 6.75 10.62 3.85
C THR A 29 7.49 10.33 2.55
N ARG A 30 8.77 9.96 2.63
CA ARG A 30 9.58 9.60 1.46
C ARG A 30 8.99 8.40 0.70
N ALA A 31 8.55 7.38 1.45
CA ALA A 31 7.95 6.19 0.87
C ALA A 31 6.68 6.51 0.08
N PHE A 32 5.80 7.34 0.65
CA PHE A 32 4.56 7.73 -0.02
C PHE A 32 4.81 8.63 -1.25
N SER A 33 5.77 9.54 -1.17
CA SER A 33 6.18 10.34 -2.34
C SER A 33 6.71 9.47 -3.46
N GLY A 34 7.48 8.42 -3.14
CA GLY A 34 7.94 7.43 -4.11
C GLY A 34 6.79 6.69 -4.79
N LEU A 35 5.81 6.21 -4.01
CA LEU A 35 4.61 5.55 -4.54
C LEU A 35 3.82 6.47 -5.46
N GLN A 36 3.60 7.72 -5.04
CA GLN A 36 2.87 8.70 -5.82
C GLN A 36 3.58 9.04 -7.14
N SER A 37 4.90 9.23 -7.10
CA SER A 37 5.71 9.51 -8.30
C SER A 37 5.73 8.32 -9.27
N HIS A 38 5.62 7.09 -8.75
CA HIS A 38 5.61 5.90 -9.58
C HIS A 38 4.28 5.72 -10.34
N TYR A 39 3.15 5.94 -9.65
CA TYR A 39 1.81 5.76 -10.22
C TYR A 39 1.18 7.05 -10.77
N LEU A 40 1.74 8.22 -10.49
CA LEU A 40 1.33 9.54 -11.01
C LEU A 40 -0.12 9.93 -10.67
N PHE A 41 -0.63 9.54 -9.50
CA PHE A 41 -1.94 9.98 -9.03
C PHE A 41 -1.86 11.22 -8.13
N GLU A 42 -2.96 11.97 -8.04
CA GLU A 42 -3.09 13.08 -7.08
C GLU A 42 -3.54 12.55 -5.71
N ASP A 43 -2.87 12.94 -4.65
CA ASP A 43 -3.33 12.69 -3.29
C ASP A 43 -4.25 13.82 -2.79
N ARG A 44 -5.33 13.42 -2.17
CA ARG A 44 -6.26 14.30 -1.45
C ARG A 44 -6.37 13.85 -0.02
N TYR A 45 -6.63 14.77 0.88
CA TYR A 45 -6.71 14.49 2.31
C TYR A 45 -8.02 14.99 2.90
N GLY A 46 -8.59 14.22 3.80
CA GLY A 46 -9.67 14.67 4.66
C GLY A 46 -9.21 15.80 5.57
N ARG A 47 -10.16 16.63 6.01
CA ARG A 47 -9.88 17.71 6.97
C ARG A 47 -9.43 17.11 8.30
N PRO A 48 -8.38 17.68 8.95
CA PRO A 48 -7.95 17.22 10.26
C PRO A 48 -9.11 17.25 11.28
N GLY A 49 -9.30 16.14 12.01
CA GLY A 49 -10.35 16.02 13.04
C GLY A 49 -11.80 15.92 12.51
N LYS A 50 -12.01 15.82 11.20
CA LYS A 50 -13.34 15.66 10.57
C LYS A 50 -13.50 14.25 10.01
N GLY A 51 -13.86 13.28 10.85
CA GLY A 51 -14.11 11.88 10.44
C GLY A 51 -15.18 11.72 9.36
N ASN A 52 -16.17 12.65 9.31
CA ASN A 52 -17.27 12.60 8.35
C ASN A 52 -16.85 12.69 6.87
N ASP A 53 -15.63 13.16 6.58
CA ASP A 53 -15.11 13.21 5.21
C ASP A 53 -14.91 11.81 4.61
N LYS A 54 -14.96 10.76 5.44
CA LYS A 54 -14.83 9.33 5.09
C LYS A 54 -16.10 8.50 5.29
N GLY A 55 -17.23 9.12 5.55
CA GLY A 55 -18.47 8.40 5.90
C GLY A 55 -18.83 7.25 4.95
N ASN A 56 -18.50 7.36 3.66
CA ASN A 56 -18.74 6.29 2.69
C ASN A 56 -17.87 5.05 2.95
N VAL A 57 -16.60 5.23 3.30
CA VAL A 57 -15.68 4.10 3.57
C VAL A 57 -16.08 3.41 4.87
N GLU A 58 -16.37 4.16 5.92
CA GLU A 58 -16.84 3.62 7.20
C GLU A 58 -18.17 2.89 7.03
N GLY A 59 -19.07 3.42 6.21
CA GLY A 59 -20.33 2.79 5.85
C GLY A 59 -20.13 1.43 5.15
N ILE A 60 -19.18 1.33 4.21
CA ILE A 60 -18.87 0.08 3.51
C ILE A 60 -18.24 -0.94 4.46
N VAL A 61 -17.30 -0.54 5.32
CA VAL A 61 -16.70 -1.42 6.33
C VAL A 61 -17.77 -1.94 7.29
N GLY A 62 -18.64 -1.08 7.77
CA GLY A 62 -19.77 -1.47 8.63
C GLY A 62 -20.75 -2.42 7.93
N PHE A 63 -21.02 -2.17 6.64
CA PHE A 63 -21.83 -3.07 5.82
C PHE A 63 -21.18 -4.45 5.69
N ALA A 64 -19.90 -4.52 5.34
CA ALA A 64 -19.18 -5.78 5.19
C ALA A 64 -19.18 -6.60 6.47
N ARG A 65 -18.93 -5.97 7.61
CA ARG A 65 -18.98 -6.63 8.91
C ARG A 65 -20.36 -7.24 9.20
N ARG A 66 -21.44 -6.52 8.96
CA ARG A 66 -22.81 -7.00 9.23
C ARG A 66 -23.34 -8.03 8.24
N ASN A 67 -22.88 -8.00 7.00
CA ASN A 67 -23.46 -8.82 5.91
C ASN A 67 -22.55 -9.94 5.44
N PHE A 68 -21.23 -9.82 5.59
CA PHE A 68 -20.26 -10.81 5.13
C PHE A 68 -19.62 -11.59 6.28
N MET A 69 -19.71 -11.05 7.51
CA MET A 69 -19.08 -11.63 8.71
C MET A 69 -20.10 -12.02 9.79
N VAL A 70 -21.35 -12.16 9.43
CA VAL A 70 -22.40 -12.64 10.36
C VAL A 70 -23.19 -13.78 9.69
N PRO A 71 -23.26 -14.96 10.32
CA PRO A 71 -22.56 -15.37 11.54
C PRO A 71 -21.04 -15.31 11.39
N LEU A 72 -20.30 -15.22 12.52
CA LEU A 72 -18.83 -15.09 12.46
C LEU A 72 -18.24 -16.27 11.69
N PRO A 73 -17.62 -16.02 10.53
CA PRO A 73 -17.14 -17.10 9.67
C PRO A 73 -15.88 -17.74 10.26
N ARG A 74 -15.75 -19.07 10.05
CA ARG A 74 -14.55 -19.82 10.41
C ARG A 74 -13.87 -20.30 9.13
N PHE A 75 -12.58 -20.06 9.01
CA PHE A 75 -11.77 -20.40 7.86
C PHE A 75 -10.47 -21.09 8.30
N GLU A 76 -9.96 -21.93 7.43
CA GLU A 76 -8.71 -22.66 7.65
C GLU A 76 -7.47 -21.76 7.49
N SER A 77 -7.58 -20.67 6.71
CA SER A 77 -6.49 -19.73 6.43
C SER A 77 -7.00 -18.32 6.16
N TRP A 78 -6.12 -17.34 6.26
CA TRP A 78 -6.38 -15.97 5.85
C TRP A 78 -6.68 -15.84 4.34
N ASP A 79 -6.06 -16.68 3.52
CA ASP A 79 -6.32 -16.70 2.07
C ASP A 79 -7.73 -17.17 1.75
N ALA A 80 -8.21 -18.23 2.43
CA ALA A 80 -9.59 -18.70 2.33
C ALA A 80 -10.59 -17.63 2.78
N PHE A 81 -10.28 -16.89 3.86
CA PHE A 81 -11.10 -15.78 4.32
C PHE A 81 -11.14 -14.63 3.32
N ASN A 82 -9.99 -14.24 2.77
CA ASN A 82 -9.91 -13.17 1.76
C ASN A 82 -10.65 -13.55 0.47
N ALA A 83 -10.53 -14.80 0.01
CA ALA A 83 -11.28 -15.31 -1.13
C ALA A 83 -12.80 -15.27 -0.90
N HIS A 84 -13.26 -15.60 0.31
CA HIS A 84 -14.66 -15.46 0.69
C HIS A 84 -15.13 -14.00 0.60
N LEU A 85 -14.38 -13.06 1.19
CA LEU A 85 -14.73 -11.64 1.15
C LEU A 85 -14.75 -11.10 -0.28
N GLU A 86 -13.77 -11.48 -1.10
CA GLU A 86 -13.75 -11.11 -2.51
C GLU A 86 -15.00 -11.63 -3.24
N GLY A 87 -15.37 -12.89 -3.02
CA GLY A 87 -16.59 -13.49 -3.56
C GLY A 87 -17.85 -12.73 -3.16
N GLN A 88 -17.96 -12.28 -1.90
CA GLN A 88 -19.08 -11.46 -1.44
C GLN A 88 -19.08 -10.07 -2.10
N CYS A 89 -17.92 -9.44 -2.25
CA CYS A 89 -17.80 -8.17 -2.95
C CYS A 89 -18.20 -8.29 -4.42
N ARG A 90 -17.79 -9.35 -5.12
CA ARG A 90 -18.18 -9.64 -6.51
C ARG A 90 -19.69 -9.88 -6.65
N LYS A 91 -20.30 -10.61 -5.73
CA LYS A 91 -21.77 -10.78 -5.70
C LYS A 91 -22.49 -9.44 -5.52
N ARG A 92 -21.96 -8.58 -4.65
CA ARG A 92 -22.53 -7.25 -4.39
C ARG A 92 -22.53 -6.34 -5.63
N GLN A 93 -21.63 -6.53 -6.58
CA GLN A 93 -21.61 -5.76 -7.82
C GLN A 93 -22.91 -5.83 -8.63
N ARG A 94 -23.70 -6.88 -8.44
CA ARG A 94 -25.03 -7.04 -9.07
C ARG A 94 -26.10 -6.15 -8.45
N ASN A 95 -25.87 -5.56 -7.29
CA ASN A 95 -26.86 -4.78 -6.57
C ASN A 95 -26.98 -3.38 -7.17
N VAL A 96 -28.22 -2.88 -7.25
CA VAL A 96 -28.52 -1.49 -7.55
C VAL A 96 -28.66 -0.74 -6.24
N LEU A 97 -27.89 0.32 -6.04
CA LEU A 97 -27.97 1.15 -4.84
C LEU A 97 -29.14 2.14 -4.92
N ARG A 98 -29.66 2.50 -3.76
CA ARG A 98 -30.73 3.53 -3.67
C ARG A 98 -30.32 4.80 -4.39
N GLY A 99 -31.21 5.31 -5.23
CA GLY A 99 -30.97 6.52 -6.03
C GLY A 99 -30.19 6.31 -7.33
N HIS A 100 -29.82 5.07 -7.65
CA HIS A 100 -29.20 4.69 -8.92
C HIS A 100 -30.10 3.79 -9.75
N ARG A 101 -29.94 3.85 -11.08
CA ARG A 101 -30.65 2.96 -12.01
C ARG A 101 -29.80 1.76 -12.43
N GLU A 102 -28.50 1.88 -12.31
CA GLU A 102 -27.50 0.89 -12.72
C GLU A 102 -26.94 0.15 -11.52
N SER A 103 -26.51 -1.07 -11.75
CA SER A 103 -25.79 -1.86 -10.74
C SER A 103 -24.41 -1.26 -10.41
N ILE A 104 -23.84 -1.69 -9.27
CA ILE A 104 -22.48 -1.28 -8.89
C ILE A 104 -21.48 -1.70 -9.97
N GLY A 105 -21.65 -2.90 -10.57
CA GLY A 105 -20.76 -3.42 -11.62
C GLY A 105 -20.80 -2.58 -12.89
N GLU A 106 -21.99 -2.19 -13.37
CA GLU A 106 -22.13 -1.34 -14.56
C GLU A 106 -21.45 0.03 -14.34
N ARG A 107 -21.59 0.59 -13.15
CA ARG A 107 -20.91 1.83 -12.80
C ARG A 107 -19.40 1.66 -12.70
N LEU A 108 -18.93 0.52 -12.16
CA LEU A 108 -17.50 0.20 -12.05
C LEU A 108 -16.84 0.13 -13.42
N VAL A 109 -17.50 -0.45 -14.44
CA VAL A 109 -16.97 -0.49 -15.81
C VAL A 109 -16.66 0.91 -16.33
N ARG A 110 -17.57 1.85 -16.14
CA ARG A 110 -17.34 3.26 -16.55
C ARG A 110 -16.21 3.94 -15.74
N ASP A 111 -16.11 3.61 -14.45
CA ASP A 111 -15.01 4.13 -13.63
C ASP A 111 -13.66 3.57 -14.12
N GLN A 112 -13.63 2.32 -14.58
CA GLN A 112 -12.43 1.69 -15.12
C GLN A 112 -11.97 2.29 -16.46
N GLU A 113 -12.87 2.77 -17.29
CA GLU A 113 -12.56 3.42 -18.58
C GLU A 113 -11.74 4.71 -18.44
N VAL A 114 -11.81 5.36 -17.27
CA VAL A 114 -11.10 6.62 -16.99
C VAL A 114 -9.86 6.44 -16.12
N LEU A 115 -9.52 5.21 -15.75
CA LEU A 115 -8.27 4.92 -15.05
C LEU A 115 -7.09 5.05 -16.02
N ALA A 116 -5.96 5.56 -15.53
CA ALA A 116 -4.70 5.50 -16.27
C ALA A 116 -4.14 4.07 -16.26
N ASP A 117 -3.35 3.73 -17.28
CA ASP A 117 -2.69 2.44 -17.36
C ASP A 117 -1.77 2.19 -16.17
N LEU A 118 -1.67 0.94 -15.76
CA LEU A 118 -0.67 0.53 -14.78
C LEU A 118 0.72 0.60 -15.39
N PRO A 119 1.74 1.09 -14.65
CA PRO A 119 3.11 1.03 -15.13
C PRO A 119 3.53 -0.44 -15.36
N PRO A 120 4.44 -0.69 -16.32
CA PRO A 120 4.88 -2.05 -16.66
C PRO A 120 5.62 -2.76 -15.52
N VAL A 121 6.16 -2.00 -14.57
CA VAL A 121 6.86 -2.50 -13.38
C VAL A 121 6.08 -2.08 -12.15
N LEU A 122 5.83 -3.00 -11.24
CA LEU A 122 5.19 -2.69 -9.96
C LEU A 122 6.10 -1.84 -9.08
N PHE A 123 5.49 -1.01 -8.23
CA PHE A 123 6.23 -0.26 -7.22
C PHE A 123 6.94 -1.21 -6.26
N ASP A 124 8.24 -1.03 -6.11
CA ASP A 124 9.07 -1.79 -5.19
C ASP A 124 8.85 -1.30 -3.74
N ALA A 125 7.89 -1.92 -3.06
CA ALA A 125 7.45 -1.57 -1.72
C ALA A 125 8.39 -2.13 -0.65
N CYS A 126 9.59 -1.57 -0.54
CA CYS A 126 10.59 -1.92 0.45
C CYS A 126 11.08 -0.72 1.26
N ASP A 127 11.56 -0.97 2.46
CA ASP A 127 12.35 0.01 3.22
C ASP A 127 13.78 0.04 2.64
N ARG A 128 14.26 1.24 2.32
CA ARG A 128 15.57 1.42 1.66
C ARG A 128 16.54 2.14 2.56
N GLN A 129 17.67 1.53 2.80
CA GLN A 129 18.77 2.09 3.58
C GLN A 129 20.09 1.90 2.82
N ALA A 130 20.97 2.90 2.91
CA ALA A 130 22.38 2.75 2.52
C ALA A 130 23.23 2.68 3.79
N THR A 131 24.24 1.81 3.78
CA THR A 131 25.16 1.62 4.91
C THR A 131 26.51 1.09 4.40
N ARG A 132 27.44 0.87 5.31
CA ARG A 132 28.76 0.30 5.02
C ARG A 132 28.93 -1.04 5.72
N VAL A 133 29.51 -1.99 5.02
CA VAL A 133 29.89 -3.30 5.59
C VAL A 133 30.98 -3.10 6.64
N SER A 134 30.82 -3.71 7.80
CA SER A 134 31.80 -3.69 8.88
C SER A 134 33.06 -4.54 8.57
N SER A 135 34.11 -4.39 9.39
CA SER A 135 35.31 -5.24 9.34
C SER A 135 35.02 -6.74 9.59
N LEU A 136 33.88 -7.03 10.21
CA LEU A 136 33.43 -8.40 10.46
C LEU A 136 32.48 -8.94 9.36
N SER A 137 32.42 -8.26 8.21
CA SER A 137 31.53 -8.60 7.09
C SER A 137 30.05 -8.61 7.48
N LEU A 138 29.65 -7.67 8.36
CA LEU A 138 28.27 -7.53 8.83
C LEU A 138 27.69 -6.21 8.38
N VAL A 139 26.39 -6.24 8.10
CA VAL A 139 25.56 -5.09 7.76
C VAL A 139 24.44 -4.96 8.80
N ARG A 140 24.35 -3.80 9.45
CA ARG A 140 23.28 -3.56 10.41
C ARG A 140 22.05 -2.97 9.74
N TYR A 141 20.94 -3.68 9.93
CA TYR A 141 19.63 -3.19 9.48
C TYR A 141 18.59 -3.41 10.58
N ARG A 142 17.96 -2.33 10.96
CA ARG A 142 17.08 -2.24 12.11
C ARG A 142 17.66 -2.90 13.37
N ASN A 143 17.59 -3.57 14.12
CA ASN A 143 18.30 -4.11 15.29
C ASN A 143 18.99 -5.48 15.03
N ASN A 144 19.14 -5.88 13.76
CA ASN A 144 19.76 -7.15 13.39
C ASN A 144 21.03 -6.91 12.59
N ASP A 145 21.97 -7.85 12.70
CA ASP A 145 23.20 -7.89 11.92
C ASP A 145 23.09 -9.05 10.89
N TYR A 146 23.36 -8.72 9.64
CA TYR A 146 23.28 -9.65 8.50
C TYR A 146 24.68 -9.85 7.95
N SER A 147 25.09 -11.10 7.74
CA SER A 147 26.37 -11.43 7.13
C SER A 147 26.33 -11.23 5.62
N VAL A 148 27.44 -10.74 5.08
CA VAL A 148 27.67 -10.63 3.64
C VAL A 148 29.02 -11.24 3.28
N PRO A 149 29.30 -11.59 2.02
CA PRO A 149 30.59 -12.13 1.63
C PRO A 149 31.76 -11.21 1.98
N VAL A 150 32.88 -11.78 2.45
CA VAL A 150 34.04 -11.03 2.96
C VAL A 150 34.63 -10.05 1.92
N ALA A 151 34.51 -10.38 0.65
CA ALA A 151 34.97 -9.54 -0.46
C ALA A 151 34.34 -8.14 -0.46
N PHE A 152 33.20 -7.94 0.20
CA PHE A 152 32.50 -6.64 0.28
C PHE A 152 32.82 -5.89 1.57
N GLY A 153 33.77 -6.34 2.38
CA GLY A 153 34.20 -5.65 3.60
C GLY A 153 34.51 -4.18 3.33
N HIS A 154 34.00 -3.28 4.20
CA HIS A 154 34.18 -1.81 4.11
C HIS A 154 33.57 -1.14 2.87
N GLN A 155 32.86 -1.83 2.01
CA GLN A 155 32.16 -1.25 0.87
C GLN A 155 30.82 -0.66 1.29
N GLU A 156 30.36 0.33 0.51
CA GLU A 156 28.99 0.84 0.63
C GLU A 156 28.00 -0.10 -0.03
N VAL A 157 26.92 -0.41 0.69
CA VAL A 157 25.89 -1.33 0.26
C VAL A 157 24.52 -0.71 0.45
N TRP A 158 23.59 -1.13 -0.38
CA TRP A 158 22.17 -0.81 -0.19
C TRP A 158 21.45 -2.01 0.42
N ILE A 159 20.41 -1.68 1.18
CA ILE A 159 19.51 -2.65 1.81
C ILE A 159 18.10 -2.39 1.31
N ARG A 160 17.38 -3.45 0.98
CA ARG A 160 15.94 -3.46 0.72
C ARG A 160 15.28 -4.39 1.73
N GLY A 161 14.57 -3.82 2.69
CA GLY A 161 13.84 -4.57 3.71
C GLY A 161 12.40 -4.78 3.29
N TYR A 162 12.01 -6.02 3.03
CA TYR A 162 10.65 -6.44 2.75
C TYR A 162 9.99 -7.03 4.01
N VAL A 163 8.74 -7.46 3.90
CA VAL A 163 8.00 -8.06 5.02
C VAL A 163 8.62 -9.38 5.48
N HIS A 164 9.11 -10.19 4.53
CA HIS A 164 9.59 -11.55 4.80
C HIS A 164 11.07 -11.76 4.49
N GLU A 165 11.75 -10.77 3.93
CA GLU A 165 13.16 -10.90 3.55
C GLU A 165 13.89 -9.58 3.60
N VAL A 166 15.20 -9.64 3.68
CA VAL A 166 16.11 -8.49 3.58
C VAL A 166 17.11 -8.79 2.47
N ILE A 167 17.15 -7.93 1.46
CA ILE A 167 18.09 -8.03 0.34
C ILE A 167 19.19 -6.98 0.53
N ILE A 168 20.42 -7.39 0.43
CA ILE A 168 21.60 -6.53 0.51
C ILE A 168 22.34 -6.60 -0.82
N GLY A 169 22.71 -5.44 -1.35
CA GLY A 169 23.45 -5.39 -2.60
C GLY A 169 24.53 -4.30 -2.61
N CYS A 170 25.48 -4.49 -3.49
CA CYS A 170 26.58 -3.57 -3.76
C CYS A 170 26.56 -3.18 -5.24
N ALA A 171 26.58 -1.87 -5.52
CA ALA A 171 26.39 -1.36 -6.88
C ALA A 171 25.11 -1.93 -7.54
N SER A 172 25.21 -2.71 -8.58
CA SER A 172 24.08 -3.35 -9.29
C SER A 172 23.85 -4.82 -8.89
N GLU A 173 24.65 -5.37 -8.00
CA GLU A 173 24.66 -6.80 -7.66
C GLU A 173 23.98 -7.03 -6.30
N GLU A 174 23.12 -8.09 -6.22
CA GLU A 174 22.64 -8.64 -4.97
C GLU A 174 23.71 -9.54 -4.37
N ILE A 175 24.14 -9.28 -3.12
CA ILE A 175 25.24 -9.99 -2.46
C ILE A 175 24.79 -10.86 -1.28
N ALA A 176 23.59 -10.61 -0.76
CA ALA A 176 22.96 -11.42 0.29
C ALA A 176 21.44 -11.25 0.32
N ARG A 177 20.76 -12.31 0.77
CA ARG A 177 19.31 -12.33 0.96
C ARG A 177 18.95 -13.07 2.23
#